data_2df900d30de0a8be9adcceab1149ce95
#
_entry.id   2df900d30de0a8be9adcceab1149ce95
#
_cell.length_a   1.000
_cell.length_b   1.000
_cell.length_c   1.000
_cell.angle_alpha   90.00
_cell.angle_beta   90.00
_cell.angle_gamma   90.00
#
_symmetry.space_group_name_H-M   'P 1'
#
loop_
_entity.id
_entity.type
_entity.pdbx_description
1 polymer ?
#
loop_
_entity_poly.entity_id
_entity_poly.type
_entity_poly.pdbx_seq_one_letter_code
_entity_poly.pdbx_strand_id
1 'polypeptide(L)'
;MYKILCIGAGYVGGPTMAMIAKKNPNVQVTVVDINQKRIDAWNSDQLPIYEPGLLEVVQAARGKNLFFSTDVERGIAEADMIFVSVNTPTKTFGHGAGEAADLQHWEKCARQILAVSKSDKIVVEKSTLPVRTADAMERILNSGGNGVHFEVLSNPEFLAEGTAVADLDRPDRILIGGHATPTGQKAVQALVDVYAAWVPRERILTTNLWSSELSKLTAN
;
A
#
# COMPACT_ATOMS: atom_id res chain seq x y z
N MET A 1 16.25 10.02 5.18
CA MET A 1 15.17 10.12 4.17
C MET A 1 14.18 9.03 4.49
N TYR A 2 12.91 9.35 4.66
CA TYR A 2 11.86 8.39 4.96
C TYR A 2 11.64 7.46 3.76
N LYS A 3 11.55 6.15 3.99
CA LYS A 3 11.48 5.14 2.93
C LYS A 3 10.14 4.43 2.94
N ILE A 4 9.44 4.52 1.84
CA ILE A 4 8.17 3.84 1.59
C ILE A 4 8.42 2.70 0.61
N LEU A 5 7.96 1.50 0.95
CA LEU A 5 7.89 0.35 0.06
C LEU A 5 6.43 0.10 -0.34
N CYS A 6 6.19 -0.30 -1.58
CA CYS A 6 4.95 -0.93 -1.99
C CYS A 6 5.22 -2.34 -2.53
N ILE A 7 4.58 -3.34 -1.97
CA ILE A 7 4.59 -4.71 -2.49
C ILE A 7 3.37 -4.88 -3.38
N GLY A 8 3.62 -5.05 -4.69
CA GLY A 8 2.62 -5.13 -5.75
C GLY A 8 2.63 -3.91 -6.66
N ALA A 9 3.11 -4.09 -7.90
CA ALA A 9 3.19 -3.07 -8.94
C ALA A 9 1.99 -3.14 -9.90
N GLY A 10 0.81 -3.43 -9.36
CA GLY A 10 -0.46 -3.49 -10.09
C GLY A 10 -1.10 -2.11 -10.27
N TYR A 11 -2.39 -2.15 -10.70
CA TYR A 11 -3.20 -0.98 -11.01
C TYR A 11 -3.34 0.02 -9.84
N VAL A 12 -3.39 -0.47 -8.61
CA VAL A 12 -3.48 0.39 -7.42
C VAL A 12 -2.09 0.83 -6.94
N GLY A 13 -1.15 -0.13 -6.78
CA GLY A 13 0.16 0.13 -6.19
C GLY A 13 1.03 1.07 -7.04
N GLY A 14 1.16 0.79 -8.33
CA GLY A 14 2.01 1.57 -9.23
C GLY A 14 1.63 3.06 -9.29
N PRO A 15 0.40 3.40 -9.73
CA PRO A 15 -0.04 4.80 -9.82
C PRO A 15 -0.05 5.53 -8.48
N THR A 16 -0.51 4.87 -7.40
CA THR A 16 -0.51 5.48 -6.05
C THR A 16 0.90 5.86 -5.61
N MET A 17 1.85 4.95 -5.77
CA MET A 17 3.24 5.20 -5.37
C MET A 17 3.93 6.24 -6.24
N ALA A 18 3.63 6.27 -7.54
CA ALA A 18 4.13 7.31 -8.43
C ALA A 18 3.62 8.70 -8.01
N MET A 19 2.33 8.81 -7.63
CA MET A 19 1.77 10.07 -7.13
C MET A 19 2.40 10.46 -5.79
N ILE A 20 2.52 9.53 -4.83
CA ILE A 20 3.18 9.80 -3.54
C ILE A 20 4.60 10.31 -3.76
N ALA A 21 5.39 9.66 -4.62
CA ALA A 21 6.76 10.07 -4.91
C ALA A 21 6.83 11.46 -5.56
N LYS A 22 5.95 11.73 -6.54
CA LYS A 22 5.87 13.04 -7.20
C LYS A 22 5.56 14.17 -6.21
N LYS A 23 4.66 13.92 -5.25
CA LYS A 23 4.19 14.91 -4.27
C LYS A 23 5.10 15.05 -3.05
N ASN A 24 5.94 14.05 -2.78
CA ASN A 24 6.86 14.01 -1.64
C ASN A 24 8.33 13.85 -2.12
N PRO A 25 8.98 14.88 -2.65
CA PRO A 25 10.34 14.76 -3.21
C PRO A 25 11.40 14.35 -2.17
N ASN A 26 11.12 14.51 -0.88
CA ASN A 26 12.02 14.15 0.23
C ASN A 26 11.76 12.73 0.78
N VAL A 27 10.83 11.96 0.19
CA VAL A 27 10.52 10.58 0.55
C VAL A 27 11.02 9.69 -0.57
N GLN A 28 11.74 8.61 -0.22
CA GLN A 28 12.09 7.57 -1.20
C GLN A 28 10.95 6.56 -1.28
N VAL A 29 10.48 6.28 -2.48
CA VAL A 29 9.44 5.29 -2.75
C VAL A 29 10.02 4.18 -3.62
N THR A 30 9.88 2.94 -3.16
CA THR A 30 10.26 1.75 -3.93
C THR A 30 9.01 0.89 -4.14
N VAL A 31 8.76 0.50 -5.38
CA VAL A 31 7.68 -0.44 -5.73
C VAL A 31 8.31 -1.75 -6.14
N VAL A 32 7.89 -2.85 -5.50
CA VAL A 32 8.40 -4.18 -5.83
C VAL A 32 7.31 -5.11 -6.33
N ASP A 33 7.67 -5.96 -7.28
CA ASP A 33 6.80 -7.01 -7.79
C ASP A 33 7.66 -8.21 -8.21
N ILE A 34 7.16 -9.42 -8.01
CA ILE A 34 7.86 -10.64 -8.44
C ILE A 34 7.88 -10.83 -9.95
N ASN A 35 7.06 -10.09 -10.68
CA ASN A 35 6.97 -10.16 -12.13
C ASN A 35 7.98 -9.22 -12.80
N GLN A 36 9.11 -9.78 -13.26
CA GLN A 36 10.18 -9.02 -13.92
C GLN A 36 9.67 -8.20 -15.11
N LYS A 37 8.82 -8.76 -15.98
CA LYS A 37 8.28 -8.03 -17.15
C LYS A 37 7.49 -6.80 -16.75
N ARG A 38 6.74 -6.89 -15.63
CA ARG A 38 6.00 -5.74 -15.11
C ARG A 38 6.94 -4.66 -14.58
N ILE A 39 7.99 -5.05 -13.88
CA ILE A 39 9.03 -4.13 -13.40
C ILE A 39 9.78 -3.47 -14.55
N ASP A 40 10.15 -4.24 -15.59
CA ASP A 40 10.80 -3.70 -16.79
C ASP A 40 9.92 -2.66 -17.49
N ALA A 41 8.62 -2.94 -17.60
CA ALA A 41 7.65 -1.99 -18.16
C ALA A 41 7.54 -0.70 -17.31
N TRP A 42 7.48 -0.78 -15.97
CA TRP A 42 7.51 0.39 -15.10
C TRP A 42 8.81 1.20 -15.20
N ASN A 43 9.93 0.55 -15.53
CA ASN A 43 11.23 1.19 -15.75
C ASN A 43 11.39 1.74 -17.19
N SER A 44 10.39 1.55 -18.06
CA SER A 44 10.37 2.07 -19.44
C SER A 44 9.26 3.13 -19.61
N ASP A 45 9.17 3.71 -20.80
CA ASP A 45 8.07 4.62 -21.16
C ASP A 45 6.84 3.89 -21.71
N GLN A 46 6.89 2.54 -21.78
CA GLN A 46 5.75 1.68 -22.09
C GLN A 46 5.23 1.05 -20.80
N LEU A 47 4.48 1.83 -20.03
CA LEU A 47 3.97 1.40 -18.74
C LEU A 47 3.06 0.16 -18.88
N PRO A 48 3.01 -0.74 -17.87
CA PRO A 48 2.16 -1.93 -17.91
C PRO A 48 0.67 -1.63 -17.72
N ILE A 49 0.35 -0.37 -17.47
CA ILE A 49 -1.01 0.15 -17.20
C ILE A 49 -1.17 1.44 -17.98
N TYR A 50 -2.32 1.59 -18.62
CA TYR A 50 -2.70 2.83 -19.27
C TYR A 50 -3.67 3.62 -18.39
N GLU A 51 -3.28 4.82 -18.02
CA GLU A 51 -4.12 5.84 -17.40
C GLU A 51 -3.71 7.22 -17.94
N PRO A 52 -4.67 8.09 -18.25
CA PRO A 52 -4.34 9.44 -18.71
C PRO A 52 -3.44 10.19 -17.71
N GLY A 53 -2.29 10.69 -18.18
CA GLY A 53 -1.33 11.44 -17.36
C GLY A 53 -0.42 10.58 -16.48
N LEU A 54 -0.53 9.25 -16.50
CA LEU A 54 0.29 8.39 -15.62
C LEU A 54 1.78 8.41 -16.01
N LEU A 55 2.09 8.43 -17.30
CA LEU A 55 3.48 8.44 -17.75
C LEU A 55 4.21 9.67 -17.24
N GLU A 56 3.59 10.84 -17.32
CA GLU A 56 4.15 12.11 -16.86
C GLU A 56 4.37 12.10 -15.33
N VAL A 57 3.45 11.49 -14.57
CA VAL A 57 3.60 11.34 -13.11
C VAL A 57 4.79 10.45 -12.79
N VAL A 58 4.94 9.33 -13.49
CA VAL A 58 6.06 8.39 -13.30
C VAL A 58 7.39 9.04 -13.69
N GLN A 59 7.47 9.67 -14.86
CA GLN A 59 8.70 10.32 -15.35
C GLN A 59 9.16 11.46 -14.44
N ALA A 60 8.24 12.15 -13.80
CA ALA A 60 8.57 13.23 -12.86
C ALA A 60 9.40 12.76 -11.65
N ALA A 61 9.21 11.50 -11.21
CA ALA A 61 9.80 10.94 -9.99
C ALA A 61 10.77 9.76 -10.24
N ARG A 62 10.57 8.98 -11.31
CA ARG A 62 11.37 7.80 -11.64
C ARG A 62 12.85 8.12 -11.77
N GLY A 63 13.72 7.35 -11.09
CA GLY A 63 15.16 7.56 -11.06
C GLY A 63 15.62 8.69 -10.14
N LYS A 64 14.70 9.44 -9.52
CA LYS A 64 14.99 10.46 -8.49
C LYS A 64 14.68 9.92 -7.10
N ASN A 65 13.41 9.74 -6.81
CA ASN A 65 12.91 9.21 -5.54
C ASN A 65 11.87 8.10 -5.72
N LEU A 66 11.57 7.68 -6.96
CA LEU A 66 10.72 6.53 -7.30
C LEU A 66 11.56 5.46 -8.00
N PHE A 67 11.52 4.24 -7.47
CA PHE A 67 12.27 3.09 -7.97
C PHE A 67 11.37 1.87 -8.10
N PHE A 68 11.63 1.04 -9.12
CA PHE A 68 10.92 -0.22 -9.34
C PHE A 68 11.93 -1.38 -9.37
N SER A 69 11.66 -2.46 -8.62
CA SER A 69 12.58 -3.57 -8.45
C SER A 69 11.86 -4.90 -8.23
N THR A 70 12.55 -6.00 -8.47
CA THR A 70 12.09 -7.34 -8.05
C THR A 70 12.66 -7.76 -6.70
N ASP A 71 13.55 -6.97 -6.10
CA ASP A 71 14.21 -7.28 -4.83
C ASP A 71 13.30 -6.91 -3.64
N VAL A 72 12.34 -7.81 -3.37
CA VAL A 72 11.34 -7.64 -2.31
C VAL A 72 11.99 -7.58 -0.93
N GLU A 73 12.98 -8.45 -0.66
CA GLU A 73 13.61 -8.57 0.66
C GLU A 73 14.40 -7.30 1.02
N ARG A 74 15.17 -6.79 0.09
CA ARG A 74 15.87 -5.52 0.27
C ARG A 74 14.88 -4.38 0.51
N GLY A 75 13.80 -4.32 -0.27
CA GLY A 75 12.75 -3.33 -0.09
C GLY A 75 12.18 -3.37 1.33
N ILE A 76 11.82 -4.56 1.83
CA ILE A 76 11.29 -4.75 3.20
C ILE A 76 12.32 -4.33 4.26
N ALA A 77 13.57 -4.77 4.11
CA ALA A 77 14.60 -4.47 5.09
C ALA A 77 14.83 -2.96 5.27
N GLU A 78 14.81 -2.22 4.18
CA GLU A 78 15.11 -0.78 4.15
C GLU A 78 13.93 0.15 4.48
N ALA A 79 12.68 -0.32 4.34
CA ALA A 79 11.49 0.53 4.46
C ALA A 79 11.15 0.90 5.90
N ASP A 80 10.64 2.11 6.10
CA ASP A 80 9.98 2.55 7.33
C ASP A 80 8.48 2.25 7.29
N MET A 81 7.85 2.39 6.10
CA MET A 81 6.44 2.13 5.84
C MET A 81 6.29 1.21 4.63
N ILE A 82 5.45 0.18 4.76
CA ILE A 82 5.24 -0.85 3.72
C ILE A 82 3.76 -0.88 3.34
N PHE A 83 3.44 -0.52 2.11
CA PHE A 83 2.13 -0.72 1.52
C PHE A 83 2.03 -2.13 0.94
N VAL A 84 0.97 -2.85 1.29
CA VAL A 84 0.64 -4.14 0.70
C VAL A 84 -0.51 -3.93 -0.28
N SER A 85 -0.20 -4.04 -1.58
CA SER A 85 -1.11 -3.81 -2.71
C SER A 85 -1.12 -5.01 -3.65
N VAL A 86 -1.21 -6.21 -3.06
CA VAL A 86 -1.26 -7.47 -3.81
C VAL A 86 -2.69 -7.83 -4.20
N ASN A 87 -2.84 -8.60 -5.27
CA ASN A 87 -4.14 -9.07 -5.70
C ASN A 87 -4.76 -10.03 -4.67
N THR A 88 -6.07 -9.88 -4.49
CA THR A 88 -6.92 -10.72 -3.64
C THR A 88 -8.05 -11.31 -4.50
N PRO A 89 -7.73 -12.27 -5.40
CA PRO A 89 -8.73 -12.86 -6.28
C PRO A 89 -9.78 -13.63 -5.47
N THR A 90 -10.94 -13.87 -6.08
CA THR A 90 -11.93 -14.80 -5.50
C THR A 90 -11.36 -16.22 -5.48
N LYS A 91 -11.58 -16.96 -4.40
CA LYS A 91 -11.18 -18.37 -4.29
C LYS A 91 -11.81 -19.20 -5.40
N THR A 92 -11.02 -20.05 -6.03
CA THR A 92 -11.46 -20.92 -7.11
C THR A 92 -11.76 -22.35 -6.64
N PHE A 93 -11.34 -22.73 -5.41
CA PHE A 93 -11.53 -24.06 -4.85
C PHE A 93 -11.65 -24.03 -3.31
N GLY A 94 -12.17 -25.12 -2.74
CA GLY A 94 -12.33 -25.29 -1.29
C GLY A 94 -13.52 -24.52 -0.71
N HIS A 95 -13.59 -24.44 0.62
CA HIS A 95 -14.67 -23.73 1.31
C HIS A 95 -14.66 -22.24 0.96
N GLY A 96 -15.81 -21.69 0.52
CA GLY A 96 -15.96 -20.30 0.06
C GLY A 96 -15.51 -20.08 -1.39
N ALA A 97 -15.34 -21.14 -2.21
CA ALA A 97 -15.05 -21.00 -3.64
C ALA A 97 -16.18 -20.24 -4.34
N GLY A 98 -15.80 -19.26 -5.19
CA GLY A 98 -16.72 -18.37 -5.90
C GLY A 98 -17.23 -17.18 -5.09
N GLU A 99 -17.00 -17.12 -3.78
CA GLU A 99 -17.52 -16.08 -2.89
C GLU A 99 -16.44 -15.39 -2.04
N ALA A 100 -15.52 -16.19 -1.46
CA ALA A 100 -14.52 -15.66 -0.53
C ALA A 100 -13.26 -15.14 -1.27
N ALA A 101 -12.62 -14.11 -0.73
CA ALA A 101 -11.32 -13.64 -1.19
C ALA A 101 -10.22 -14.68 -0.89
N ASP A 102 -9.29 -14.88 -1.82
CA ASP A 102 -8.07 -15.64 -1.61
C ASP A 102 -6.99 -14.75 -1.00
N LEU A 103 -6.70 -14.99 0.27
CA LEU A 103 -5.74 -14.20 1.04
C LEU A 103 -4.31 -14.77 1.02
N GLN A 104 -4.04 -15.85 0.27
CA GLN A 104 -2.73 -16.53 0.28
C GLN A 104 -1.57 -15.59 -0.09
N HIS A 105 -1.74 -14.73 -1.10
CA HIS A 105 -0.71 -13.78 -1.49
C HIS A 105 -0.44 -12.76 -0.38
N TRP A 106 -1.49 -12.33 0.27
CA TRP A 106 -1.46 -11.36 1.34
C TRP A 106 -0.80 -11.95 2.61
N GLU A 107 -1.19 -13.17 3.03
CA GLU A 107 -0.54 -13.88 4.14
C GLU A 107 0.95 -14.14 3.86
N LYS A 108 1.31 -14.50 2.63
CA LYS A 108 2.70 -14.68 2.22
C LYS A 108 3.50 -13.39 2.38
N CYS A 109 2.95 -12.24 1.98
CA CYS A 109 3.58 -10.95 2.19
C CYS A 109 3.79 -10.65 3.68
N ALA A 110 2.77 -10.88 4.54
CA ALA A 110 2.90 -10.67 5.98
C ALA A 110 4.01 -11.51 6.59
N ARG A 111 4.10 -12.80 6.23
CA ARG A 111 5.17 -13.71 6.70
C ARG A 111 6.56 -13.28 6.19
N GLN A 112 6.66 -12.80 4.95
CA GLN A 112 7.92 -12.30 4.40
C GLN A 112 8.36 -11.01 5.08
N ILE A 113 7.43 -10.08 5.34
CA ILE A 113 7.68 -8.86 6.10
C ILE A 113 8.21 -9.21 7.48
N LEU A 114 7.56 -10.12 8.20
CA LEU A 114 7.99 -10.59 9.51
C LEU A 114 9.41 -11.18 9.48
N ALA A 115 9.68 -12.05 8.51
CA ALA A 115 10.96 -12.77 8.42
C ALA A 115 12.16 -11.85 8.11
N VAL A 116 11.93 -10.80 7.31
CA VAL A 116 12.99 -9.92 6.81
C VAL A 116 13.20 -8.69 7.68
N SER A 117 12.17 -8.21 8.40
CA SER A 117 12.22 -6.97 9.16
C SER A 117 13.18 -7.07 10.36
N LYS A 118 14.04 -6.04 10.49
CA LYS A 118 14.99 -5.88 11.59
C LYS A 118 14.75 -4.64 12.44
N SER A 119 13.75 -3.85 12.10
CA SER A 119 13.32 -2.65 12.79
C SER A 119 11.80 -2.52 12.69
N ASP A 120 11.22 -1.72 13.58
CA ASP A 120 9.80 -1.43 13.61
C ASP A 120 9.31 -0.92 12.24
N LYS A 121 8.09 -1.31 11.87
CA LYS A 121 7.50 -0.98 10.58
C LYS A 121 6.05 -0.53 10.73
N ILE A 122 5.64 0.39 9.88
CA ILE A 122 4.23 0.65 9.62
C ILE A 122 3.83 -0.16 8.39
N VAL A 123 2.83 -1.02 8.51
CA VAL A 123 2.32 -1.84 7.41
C VAL A 123 0.94 -1.33 7.02
N VAL A 124 0.79 -0.90 5.79
CA VAL A 124 -0.44 -0.29 5.27
C VAL A 124 -1.13 -1.25 4.33
N GLU A 125 -2.31 -1.70 4.73
CA GLU A 125 -3.19 -2.48 3.88
C GLU A 125 -3.87 -1.57 2.86
N LYS A 126 -3.59 -1.80 1.57
CA LYS A 126 -4.15 -1.04 0.45
C LYS A 126 -5.16 -1.84 -0.37
N SER A 127 -5.07 -3.16 -0.35
CA SER A 127 -5.94 -4.07 -1.09
C SER A 127 -7.38 -4.01 -0.57
N THR A 128 -8.36 -4.34 -1.43
CA THR A 128 -9.76 -4.51 -1.02
C THR A 128 -9.91 -5.86 -0.34
N LEU A 129 -10.14 -5.88 0.96
CA LEU A 129 -10.12 -7.07 1.80
C LEU A 129 -11.37 -7.15 2.69
N PRO A 130 -11.77 -8.36 3.12
CA PRO A 130 -12.81 -8.52 4.12
C PRO A 130 -12.45 -7.81 5.43
N VAL A 131 -13.46 -7.36 6.17
CA VAL A 131 -13.28 -6.80 7.52
C VAL A 131 -12.54 -7.80 8.42
N ARG A 132 -11.60 -7.31 9.26
CA ARG A 132 -10.68 -8.06 10.13
C ARG A 132 -9.45 -8.67 9.43
N THR A 133 -9.21 -8.33 8.19
CA THR A 133 -7.98 -8.79 7.52
C THR A 133 -6.76 -8.10 8.11
N ALA A 134 -6.86 -6.82 8.45
CA ALA A 134 -5.81 -6.08 9.16
C ALA A 134 -5.47 -6.71 10.53
N ASP A 135 -6.48 -7.13 11.31
CA ASP A 135 -6.26 -7.87 12.56
C ASP A 135 -5.50 -9.19 12.34
N ALA A 136 -5.82 -9.91 11.24
CA ALA A 136 -5.13 -11.16 10.89
C ALA A 136 -3.67 -10.89 10.49
N MET A 137 -3.39 -9.80 9.76
CA MET A 137 -2.04 -9.36 9.45
C MET A 137 -1.25 -9.04 10.72
N GLU A 138 -1.83 -8.26 11.59
CA GLU A 138 -1.21 -7.88 12.86
C GLU A 138 -0.81 -9.09 13.69
N ARG A 139 -1.69 -10.11 13.78
CA ARG A 139 -1.37 -11.37 14.48
C ARG A 139 -0.20 -12.11 13.86
N ILE A 140 -0.13 -12.17 12.52
CA ILE A 140 1.00 -12.79 11.81
C ILE A 140 2.28 -12.01 12.10
N LEU A 141 2.27 -10.69 11.93
CA LEU A 141 3.43 -9.83 12.08
C LEU A 141 3.97 -9.83 13.52
N ASN A 142 3.09 -9.84 14.52
CA ASN A 142 3.49 -9.83 15.94
C ASN A 142 3.67 -11.24 16.53
N SER A 143 3.56 -12.33 15.73
CA SER A 143 3.78 -13.70 16.21
C SER A 143 5.27 -14.08 16.34
N GLY A 144 6.18 -13.29 15.78
CA GLY A 144 7.58 -13.71 15.58
C GLY A 144 8.50 -13.57 16.76
N GLY A 145 8.14 -12.85 17.83
CA GLY A 145 8.98 -12.71 19.04
C GLY A 145 10.39 -12.15 18.82
N ASN A 146 10.67 -11.53 17.65
CA ASN A 146 11.97 -11.01 17.25
C ASN A 146 12.29 -9.60 17.80
N GLY A 147 11.39 -9.05 18.64
CA GLY A 147 11.54 -7.72 19.23
C GLY A 147 11.19 -6.56 18.27
N VAL A 148 10.76 -6.85 17.03
CA VAL A 148 10.30 -5.87 16.06
C VAL A 148 8.81 -5.62 16.27
N HIS A 149 8.41 -4.36 16.33
CA HIS A 149 7.02 -3.95 16.46
C HIS A 149 6.44 -3.55 15.10
N PHE A 150 5.19 -3.99 14.84
CA PHE A 150 4.47 -3.68 13.62
C PHE A 150 3.15 -3.00 13.96
N GLU A 151 2.96 -1.80 13.42
CA GLU A 151 1.66 -1.12 13.42
C GLU A 151 0.97 -1.34 12.08
N VAL A 152 -0.26 -1.84 12.11
CA VAL A 152 -1.03 -2.09 10.88
C VAL A 152 -2.07 -1.01 10.69
N LEU A 153 -2.12 -0.44 9.49
CA LEU A 153 -3.09 0.56 9.07
C LEU A 153 -3.93 0.04 7.90
N SER A 154 -5.18 0.45 7.83
CA SER A 154 -6.04 0.28 6.66
C SER A 154 -6.12 1.60 5.90
N ASN A 155 -5.83 1.56 4.59
CA ASN A 155 -5.92 2.72 3.70
C ASN A 155 -6.55 2.29 2.37
N PRO A 156 -7.86 2.07 2.34
CA PRO A 156 -8.57 1.67 1.13
C PRO A 156 -8.45 2.74 0.04
N GLU A 157 -8.48 2.31 -1.21
CA GLU A 157 -8.50 3.16 -2.38
C GLU A 157 -9.94 3.28 -2.94
N PHE A 158 -10.20 4.36 -3.67
CA PHE A 158 -11.47 4.64 -4.34
C PHE A 158 -11.24 5.09 -5.78
N LEU A 159 -10.23 4.48 -6.44
CA LEU A 159 -9.83 4.81 -7.81
C LEU A 159 -10.79 4.19 -8.82
N ALA A 160 -11.11 4.94 -9.88
CA ALA A 160 -11.83 4.42 -11.03
C ALA A 160 -10.89 4.31 -12.24
N GLU A 161 -11.10 3.27 -13.06
CA GLU A 161 -10.36 3.10 -14.31
C GLU A 161 -10.63 4.28 -15.26
N GLY A 162 -9.56 4.81 -15.85
CA GLY A 162 -9.61 5.97 -16.74
C GLY A 162 -9.52 7.33 -16.03
N THR A 163 -9.65 7.38 -14.70
CA THR A 163 -9.54 8.62 -13.89
C THR A 163 -8.56 8.50 -12.72
N ALA A 164 -7.88 7.36 -12.58
CA ALA A 164 -7.05 7.06 -11.40
C ALA A 164 -6.02 8.14 -11.08
N VAL A 165 -5.38 8.74 -12.09
CA VAL A 165 -4.41 9.83 -11.88
C VAL A 165 -5.09 11.09 -11.35
N ALA A 166 -6.26 11.45 -11.87
CA ALA A 166 -7.02 12.61 -11.40
C ALA A 166 -7.54 12.38 -9.97
N ASP A 167 -8.03 11.15 -9.68
CA ASP A 167 -8.52 10.76 -8.36
C ASP A 167 -7.39 10.77 -7.31
N LEU A 168 -6.17 10.39 -7.70
CA LEU A 168 -4.99 10.47 -6.83
C LEU A 168 -4.48 11.89 -6.63
N ASP A 169 -4.54 12.73 -7.68
CA ASP A 169 -4.08 14.13 -7.62
C ASP A 169 -5.02 15.00 -6.78
N ARG A 170 -6.32 14.76 -6.88
CA ARG A 170 -7.37 15.51 -6.18
C ARG A 170 -8.44 14.57 -5.61
N PRO A 171 -8.07 13.75 -4.60
CA PRO A 171 -9.02 12.80 -4.03
C PRO A 171 -10.17 13.52 -3.33
N ASP A 172 -11.37 12.97 -3.47
CA ASP A 172 -12.52 13.43 -2.68
C ASP A 172 -12.27 13.23 -1.19
N ARG A 173 -11.67 12.11 -0.84
CA ARG A 173 -11.24 11.76 0.52
C ARG A 173 -10.12 10.75 0.52
N ILE A 174 -9.28 10.81 1.54
CA ILE A 174 -8.37 9.73 1.95
C ILE A 174 -8.91 9.17 3.25
N LEU A 175 -9.03 7.86 3.34
CA LEU A 175 -9.46 7.19 4.57
C LEU A 175 -8.30 6.40 5.16
N ILE A 176 -8.04 6.59 6.45
CA ILE A 176 -6.97 5.93 7.19
C ILE A 176 -7.54 5.32 8.45
N GLY A 177 -7.48 4.01 8.58
CA GLY A 177 -7.85 3.28 9.79
C GLY A 177 -6.63 2.84 10.57
N GLY A 178 -6.68 2.99 11.89
CA GLY A 178 -5.62 2.53 12.78
C GLY A 178 -6.12 2.31 14.21
N HIS A 179 -5.23 1.81 15.07
CA HIS A 179 -5.55 1.64 16.50
C HIS A 179 -5.51 2.95 17.27
N ALA A 180 -6.36 3.05 18.30
CA ALA A 180 -6.40 4.20 19.20
C ALA A 180 -5.26 4.24 20.24
N THR A 181 -4.30 3.30 20.17
CA THR A 181 -3.11 3.26 21.01
C THR A 181 -2.17 4.43 20.68
N PRO A 182 -1.27 4.85 21.60
CA PRO A 182 -0.30 5.89 21.29
C PRO A 182 0.60 5.59 20.09
N THR A 183 0.99 4.32 19.90
CA THR A 183 1.80 3.87 18.76
C THR A 183 0.98 3.84 17.48
N GLY A 184 -0.25 3.35 17.52
CA GLY A 184 -1.19 3.38 16.41
C GLY A 184 -1.49 4.79 15.91
N GLN A 185 -1.71 5.74 16.85
CA GLN A 185 -1.93 7.14 16.48
C GLN A 185 -0.70 7.78 15.82
N LYS A 186 0.52 7.44 16.27
CA LYS A 186 1.76 7.88 15.60
C LYS A 186 1.85 7.31 14.19
N ALA A 187 1.51 6.04 14.00
CA ALA A 187 1.50 5.41 12.68
C ALA A 187 0.45 6.06 11.75
N VAL A 188 -0.76 6.30 12.25
CA VAL A 188 -1.80 7.05 11.52
C VAL A 188 -1.30 8.43 11.13
N GLN A 189 -0.68 9.18 12.05
CA GLN A 189 -0.17 10.51 11.76
C GLN A 189 0.94 10.47 10.70
N ALA A 190 1.85 9.48 10.74
CA ALA A 190 2.89 9.32 9.73
C ALA A 190 2.29 9.16 8.31
N LEU A 191 1.21 8.38 8.16
CA LEU A 191 0.53 8.23 6.89
C LEU A 191 -0.26 9.48 6.50
N VAL A 192 -0.88 10.16 7.46
CA VAL A 192 -1.53 11.48 7.26
C VAL A 192 -0.51 12.47 6.69
N ASP A 193 0.69 12.54 7.25
CA ASP A 193 1.74 13.49 6.82
C ASP A 193 2.18 13.23 5.37
N VAL A 194 2.22 11.95 4.94
CA VAL A 194 2.49 11.59 3.54
C VAL A 194 1.43 12.19 2.62
N TYR A 195 0.15 12.02 2.91
CA TYR A 195 -0.94 12.54 2.08
C TYR A 195 -1.12 14.06 2.19
N ALA A 196 -0.87 14.64 3.35
CA ALA A 196 -1.00 16.08 3.60
C ALA A 196 -0.05 16.94 2.76
N ALA A 197 0.95 16.34 2.11
CA ALA A 197 1.81 17.03 1.15
C ALA A 197 1.02 17.62 -0.05
N TRP A 198 -0.16 17.09 -0.37
CA TRP A 198 -0.99 17.61 -1.48
C TRP A 198 -2.51 17.52 -1.25
N VAL A 199 -2.95 16.77 -0.25
CA VAL A 199 -4.38 16.61 0.07
C VAL A 199 -4.73 17.51 1.26
N PRO A 200 -5.75 18.39 1.14
CA PRO A 200 -6.22 19.19 2.25
C PRO A 200 -6.59 18.34 3.46
N ARG A 201 -6.22 18.80 4.67
CA ARG A 201 -6.36 18.00 5.90
C ARG A 201 -7.80 17.57 6.18
N GLU A 202 -8.77 18.39 5.83
CA GLU A 202 -10.19 18.10 5.97
C GLU A 202 -10.69 16.95 5.09
N ARG A 203 -9.93 16.58 4.07
CA ARG A 203 -10.21 15.41 3.20
C ARG A 203 -9.49 14.14 3.64
N ILE A 204 -8.62 14.23 4.67
CA ILE A 204 -7.94 13.06 5.24
C ILE A 204 -8.70 12.65 6.50
N LEU A 205 -9.51 11.60 6.36
CA LEU A 205 -10.37 11.08 7.41
C LEU A 205 -9.64 9.95 8.16
N THR A 206 -9.65 10.02 9.48
CA THR A 206 -9.06 8.98 10.32
C THR A 206 -10.15 8.27 11.12
N THR A 207 -10.05 6.94 11.25
CA THR A 207 -11.03 6.11 11.96
C THR A 207 -10.35 4.86 12.54
N ASN A 208 -11.10 3.94 13.14
CA ASN A 208 -10.57 2.64 13.54
C ASN A 208 -10.40 1.72 12.30
N LEU A 209 -9.61 0.65 12.46
CA LEU A 209 -9.30 -0.31 11.39
C LEU A 209 -10.57 -0.88 10.73
N TRP A 210 -11.53 -1.38 11.51
CA TRP A 210 -12.71 -2.05 10.99
C TRP A 210 -13.64 -1.12 10.23
N SER A 211 -13.82 0.11 10.70
CA SER A 211 -14.62 1.11 9.98
C SER A 211 -13.99 1.47 8.64
N SER A 212 -12.67 1.52 8.57
CA SER A 212 -11.93 1.77 7.34
C SER A 212 -12.13 0.62 6.33
N GLU A 213 -11.91 -0.63 6.75
CA GLU A 213 -12.12 -1.82 5.91
C GLU A 213 -13.58 -1.91 5.43
N LEU A 214 -14.56 -1.72 6.34
CA LEU A 214 -15.98 -1.78 6.01
C LEU A 214 -16.38 -0.71 5.00
N SER A 215 -15.82 0.50 5.11
CA SER A 215 -16.16 1.62 4.22
C SER A 215 -15.87 1.31 2.75
N LYS A 216 -14.81 0.56 2.44
CA LYS A 216 -14.50 0.14 1.07
C LYS A 216 -15.53 -0.86 0.54
N LEU A 217 -15.94 -1.84 1.37
CA LEU A 217 -16.92 -2.86 0.99
C LEU A 217 -18.31 -2.26 0.73
N THR A 218 -18.70 -1.23 1.50
CA THR A 218 -20.00 -0.57 1.35
C THR A 218 -20.01 0.45 0.21
N ALA A 219 -18.85 1.01 -0.18
CA ALA A 219 -18.73 1.95 -1.29
C ALA A 219 -18.72 1.26 -2.66
N ASN A 220 -18.31 0.00 -2.73
CA ASN A 220 -18.33 -0.82 -3.96
C ASN A 220 -19.70 -1.47 -4.16
#